data_c96ee9fadb9a5a082b7547d2d0dc971f
#
_entry.id   c96ee9fadb9a5a082b7547d2d0dc971f
#
_cell.length_a   1.000
_cell.length_b   1.000
_cell.length_c   1.000
_cell.angle_alpha   90.00
_cell.angle_beta   90.00
_cell.angle_gamma   90.00
#
_symmetry.space_group_name_H-M   'P 1'
#
loop_
_entity.id
_entity.type
_entity.pdbx_description
1 polymer ?
#
loop_
_entity_poly.entity_id
_entity_poly.type
_entity_poly.pdbx_seq_one_letter_code
_entity_poly.pdbx_strand_id
1 'polypeptide(L)'
;YLDPGVPETADYILSLVKEIVNGYDIDGIHFDYSRYPEEAKTFPDKALYNRSGKKKSLADWRRENINRMVYRIYDWVKQTKPWVQVSSSPLGKYNRIERVPNAGWTAYESVFQDPKIWMQQGKQDMIVPMMYYLHKNFFPFVDNWVDNCNGRLVVPGLGAYRMDKSEADWAVNDITDQIDYSRYYGGAGCAFFRCGNVLYNDKGLYKELRDNYYKYPAQLPPLTWLNDSVPAAPEGIK
;
A
#
# COMPACT_ATOMS: atom_id res chain seq x y z
N TYR A 1 -9.74 -16.97 -4.65
CA TYR A 1 -9.13 -16.49 -3.39
C TYR A 1 -8.81 -17.67 -2.48
N LEU A 2 -7.66 -17.61 -1.80
CA LEU A 2 -7.36 -18.47 -0.66
C LEU A 2 -8.05 -17.90 0.58
N ASP A 3 -8.51 -18.78 1.48
CA ASP A 3 -9.16 -18.35 2.72
C ASP A 3 -8.09 -17.92 3.76
N PRO A 4 -8.00 -16.64 4.15
CA PRO A 4 -7.01 -16.16 5.13
C PRO A 4 -7.22 -16.75 6.53
N GLY A 5 -8.41 -17.28 6.82
CA GLY A 5 -8.71 -17.94 8.08
C GLY A 5 -8.09 -19.34 8.20
N VAL A 6 -7.73 -19.97 7.08
CA VAL A 6 -7.04 -21.25 7.04
C VAL A 6 -5.55 -21.04 7.32
N PRO A 7 -4.96 -21.63 8.38
CA PRO A 7 -3.54 -21.43 8.74
C PRO A 7 -2.57 -21.77 7.60
N GLU A 8 -2.85 -22.82 6.84
CA GLU A 8 -2.05 -23.30 5.72
C GLU A 8 -1.98 -22.28 4.57
N THR A 9 -2.97 -21.38 4.45
CA THR A 9 -2.92 -20.27 3.48
C THR A 9 -1.72 -19.36 3.78
N ALA A 10 -1.53 -18.99 5.03
CA ALA A 10 -0.40 -18.13 5.43
C ALA A 10 0.94 -18.88 5.23
N ASP A 11 0.98 -20.19 5.48
CA ASP A 11 2.18 -21.02 5.24
C ASP A 11 2.53 -21.07 3.77
N TYR A 12 1.53 -21.26 2.91
CA TYR A 12 1.72 -21.29 1.46
C TYR A 12 2.23 -19.94 0.92
N ILE A 13 1.59 -18.84 1.29
CA ILE A 13 2.03 -17.51 0.85
C ILE A 13 3.45 -17.22 1.35
N LEU A 14 3.75 -17.56 2.60
CA LEU A 14 5.10 -17.40 3.14
C LEU A 14 6.13 -18.27 2.40
N SER A 15 5.75 -19.46 1.91
CA SER A 15 6.67 -20.29 1.11
C SER A 15 7.06 -19.62 -0.21
N LEU A 16 6.12 -18.97 -0.89
CA LEU A 16 6.40 -18.18 -2.10
C LEU A 16 7.30 -16.97 -1.81
N VAL A 17 7.03 -16.27 -0.71
CA VAL A 17 7.88 -15.16 -0.26
C VAL A 17 9.32 -15.64 0.02
N LYS A 18 9.47 -16.80 0.67
CA LYS A 18 10.78 -17.42 0.94
C LYS A 18 11.54 -17.72 -0.34
N GLU A 19 10.88 -18.28 -1.34
CA GLU A 19 11.48 -18.56 -2.63
C GLU A 19 12.01 -17.29 -3.29
N ILE A 20 11.20 -16.25 -3.36
CA ILE A 20 11.57 -14.96 -3.97
C ILE A 20 12.73 -14.30 -3.19
N VAL A 21 12.57 -14.15 -1.89
CA VAL A 21 13.56 -13.43 -1.05
C VAL A 21 14.91 -14.16 -1.00
N ASN A 22 14.90 -15.49 -0.95
CA ASN A 22 16.15 -16.27 -0.94
C ASN A 22 16.78 -16.41 -2.34
N GLY A 23 15.96 -16.53 -3.37
CA GLY A 23 16.42 -16.82 -4.74
C GLY A 23 16.87 -15.61 -5.53
N TYR A 24 16.50 -14.39 -5.13
CA TYR A 24 16.77 -13.18 -5.89
C TYR A 24 17.40 -12.09 -5.02
N ASP A 25 18.24 -11.26 -5.67
CA ASP A 25 18.80 -10.05 -5.07
C ASP A 25 17.80 -8.89 -5.27
N ILE A 26 16.91 -8.73 -4.28
CA ILE A 26 15.83 -7.74 -4.31
C ILE A 26 15.97 -6.73 -3.18
N ASP A 27 15.57 -5.48 -3.45
CA ASP A 27 15.52 -4.40 -2.47
C ASP A 27 14.18 -4.32 -1.73
N GLY A 28 13.13 -4.91 -2.30
CA GLY A 28 11.81 -4.89 -1.70
C GLY A 28 10.86 -5.93 -2.29
N ILE A 29 9.80 -6.21 -1.54
CA ILE A 29 8.68 -7.06 -1.97
C ILE A 29 7.37 -6.33 -1.72
N HIS A 30 6.49 -6.35 -2.72
CA HIS A 30 5.21 -5.65 -2.68
C HIS A 30 4.05 -6.62 -2.79
N PHE A 31 3.04 -6.45 -1.92
CA PHE A 31 1.85 -7.28 -1.86
C PHE A 31 0.62 -6.51 -2.31
N ASP A 32 -0.06 -7.05 -3.30
CA ASP A 32 -1.41 -6.63 -3.65
C ASP A 32 -2.43 -7.67 -3.14
N TYR A 33 -3.69 -7.30 -3.10
CA TYR A 33 -4.80 -8.17 -2.68
C TYR A 33 -4.64 -8.86 -1.31
N SER A 34 -3.83 -8.28 -0.38
CA SER A 34 -3.78 -8.72 1.02
C SER A 34 -5.10 -8.39 1.73
N ARG A 35 -6.20 -9.00 1.28
CA ARG A 35 -7.56 -8.68 1.67
C ARG A 35 -8.55 -9.79 1.34
N TYR A 36 -9.75 -9.71 1.92
CA TYR A 36 -10.87 -10.49 1.45
C TYR A 36 -11.39 -9.97 0.09
N PRO A 37 -12.11 -10.81 -0.69
CA PRO A 37 -12.70 -10.40 -1.97
C PRO A 37 -13.75 -9.29 -1.78
N GLU A 38 -14.13 -8.68 -2.89
CA GLU A 38 -15.14 -7.60 -2.90
C GLU A 38 -16.48 -8.05 -2.34
N GLU A 39 -16.88 -9.30 -2.62
CA GLU A 39 -18.08 -9.93 -2.10
C GLU A 39 -17.84 -10.66 -0.78
N ALA A 40 -17.06 -10.07 0.10
CA ALA A 40 -16.66 -10.71 1.36
C ALA A 40 -17.84 -11.14 2.25
N LYS A 41 -19.03 -10.54 2.09
CA LYS A 41 -20.24 -10.92 2.83
C LYS A 41 -20.66 -12.37 2.56
N THR A 42 -20.41 -12.87 1.35
CA THR A 42 -20.75 -14.23 0.90
C THR A 42 -19.56 -15.18 0.97
N PHE A 43 -18.42 -14.73 1.47
CA PHE A 43 -17.21 -15.55 1.57
C PHE A 43 -17.44 -16.75 2.50
N PRO A 44 -17.07 -18.00 2.08
CA PRO A 44 -17.51 -19.23 2.75
C PRO A 44 -16.68 -19.61 3.99
N ASP A 45 -16.26 -18.66 4.80
CA ASP A 45 -15.43 -18.85 6.01
C ASP A 45 -16.22 -19.04 7.32
N LYS A 46 -17.56 -19.00 7.26
CA LYS A 46 -18.42 -19.02 8.45
C LYS A 46 -18.25 -20.27 9.32
N ALA A 47 -18.01 -21.42 8.69
CA ALA A 47 -17.78 -22.67 9.41
C ALA A 47 -16.46 -22.61 10.21
N LEU A 48 -15.43 -22.03 9.63
CA LEU A 48 -14.12 -21.83 10.27
C LEU A 48 -14.20 -20.83 11.42
N TYR A 49 -14.89 -19.71 11.20
CA TYR A 49 -15.18 -18.74 12.24
C TYR A 49 -15.93 -19.37 13.45
N ASN A 50 -16.93 -20.20 13.18
CA ASN A 50 -17.67 -20.89 14.25
C ASN A 50 -16.75 -21.80 15.08
N ARG A 51 -15.82 -22.52 14.44
CA ARG A 51 -14.83 -23.37 15.10
C ARG A 51 -13.81 -22.57 15.92
N SER A 52 -13.54 -21.32 15.59
CA SER A 52 -12.64 -20.45 16.35
C SER A 52 -13.18 -20.02 17.72
N GLY A 53 -14.41 -20.40 18.06
CA GLY A 53 -15.07 -20.10 19.32
C GLY A 53 -15.75 -18.73 19.36
N LYS A 54 -15.83 -17.99 18.27
CA LYS A 54 -16.54 -16.70 18.15
C LYS A 54 -16.17 -15.66 19.20
N LYS A 55 -14.92 -15.64 19.66
CA LYS A 55 -14.44 -14.71 20.68
C LYS A 55 -14.46 -13.24 20.25
N LYS A 56 -14.52 -12.99 18.95
CA LYS A 56 -14.56 -11.66 18.31
C LYS A 56 -15.71 -11.60 17.30
N SER A 57 -16.04 -10.42 16.83
CA SER A 57 -16.94 -10.30 15.68
C SER A 57 -16.35 -11.00 14.45
N LEU A 58 -17.19 -11.42 13.49
CA LEU A 58 -16.71 -12.00 12.23
C LEU A 58 -15.77 -11.02 11.48
N ALA A 59 -16.08 -9.74 11.51
CA ALA A 59 -15.28 -8.71 10.87
C ALA A 59 -13.88 -8.58 11.52
N ASP A 60 -13.81 -8.57 12.84
CA ASP A 60 -12.54 -8.50 13.58
C ASP A 60 -11.72 -9.77 13.41
N TRP A 61 -12.37 -10.93 13.41
CA TRP A 61 -11.72 -12.20 13.14
C TRP A 61 -11.10 -12.24 11.73
N ARG A 62 -11.80 -11.72 10.73
CA ARG A 62 -11.27 -11.60 9.36
C ARG A 62 -10.07 -10.67 9.28
N ARG A 63 -10.15 -9.48 9.90
CA ARG A 63 -9.01 -8.55 9.98
C ARG A 63 -7.80 -9.20 10.66
N GLU A 64 -8.03 -9.91 11.77
CA GLU A 64 -6.95 -10.61 12.48
C GLU A 64 -6.27 -11.68 11.62
N ASN A 65 -7.01 -12.42 10.78
CA ASN A 65 -6.44 -13.41 9.88
C ASN A 65 -5.48 -12.75 8.87
N ILE A 66 -5.88 -11.63 8.28
CA ILE A 66 -5.02 -10.84 7.37
C ILE A 66 -3.81 -10.30 8.15
N ASN A 67 -4.03 -9.68 9.32
CA ASN A 67 -2.96 -9.11 10.13
C ASN A 67 -1.89 -10.17 10.48
N ARG A 68 -2.33 -11.36 10.90
CA ARG A 68 -1.42 -12.48 11.22
C ARG A 68 -0.55 -12.88 10.04
N MET A 69 -1.12 -12.96 8.83
CA MET A 69 -0.38 -13.26 7.61
C MET A 69 0.65 -12.16 7.31
N VAL A 70 0.23 -10.89 7.34
CA VAL A 70 1.11 -9.73 7.11
C VAL A 70 2.27 -9.71 8.10
N TYR A 71 2.00 -9.93 9.40
CA TYR A 71 3.02 -9.92 10.45
C TYR A 71 4.04 -11.04 10.25
N ARG A 72 3.58 -12.26 9.98
CA ARG A 72 4.46 -13.41 9.74
C ARG A 72 5.40 -13.18 8.55
N ILE A 73 4.87 -12.62 7.46
CA ILE A 73 5.68 -12.30 6.27
C ILE A 73 6.73 -11.25 6.61
N TYR A 74 6.32 -10.14 7.22
CA TYR A 74 7.22 -9.06 7.60
C TYR A 74 8.34 -9.56 8.51
N ASP A 75 7.98 -10.25 9.58
CA ASP A 75 8.94 -10.73 10.56
C ASP A 75 9.96 -11.68 9.93
N TRP A 76 9.50 -12.59 9.09
CA TRP A 76 10.39 -13.51 8.40
C TRP A 76 11.34 -12.78 7.43
N VAL A 77 10.83 -11.85 6.64
CA VAL A 77 11.66 -11.05 5.71
C VAL A 77 12.73 -10.29 6.49
N LYS A 78 12.35 -9.60 7.57
CA LYS A 78 13.30 -8.81 8.37
C LYS A 78 14.33 -9.65 9.13
N GLN A 79 13.99 -10.87 9.51
CA GLN A 79 14.95 -11.82 10.09
C GLN A 79 15.94 -12.36 9.06
N THR A 80 15.53 -12.47 7.79
CA THR A 80 16.33 -13.09 6.72
C THR A 80 17.18 -12.05 5.98
N LYS A 81 16.55 -10.96 5.52
CA LYS A 81 17.18 -9.83 4.80
C LYS A 81 16.61 -8.51 5.36
N PRO A 82 17.18 -7.95 6.43
CA PRO A 82 16.63 -6.78 7.11
C PRO A 82 16.42 -5.56 6.21
N TRP A 83 17.26 -5.41 5.19
CA TRP A 83 17.19 -4.30 4.23
C TRP A 83 16.05 -4.39 3.23
N VAL A 84 15.52 -5.59 2.96
CA VAL A 84 14.41 -5.78 2.01
C VAL A 84 13.15 -5.10 2.53
N GLN A 85 12.67 -4.12 1.78
CA GLN A 85 11.44 -3.40 2.13
C GLN A 85 10.21 -4.26 1.89
N VAL A 86 9.25 -4.17 2.80
CA VAL A 86 7.95 -4.86 2.69
C VAL A 86 6.84 -3.83 2.56
N SER A 87 6.08 -3.91 1.49
CA SER A 87 5.00 -2.96 1.19
C SER A 87 3.73 -3.64 0.71
N SER A 88 2.61 -2.92 0.80
CA SER A 88 1.29 -3.42 0.36
C SER A 88 0.45 -2.32 -0.29
N SER A 89 -0.46 -2.72 -1.21
CA SER A 89 -1.47 -1.87 -1.84
C SER A 89 -2.86 -2.08 -1.20
N PRO A 90 -3.19 -1.42 -0.10
CA PRO A 90 -4.56 -1.44 0.41
C PRO A 90 -5.51 -0.61 -0.45
N LEU A 91 -6.82 -0.74 -0.21
CA LEU A 91 -7.79 0.18 -0.78
C LEU A 91 -7.46 1.63 -0.38
N GLY A 92 -7.64 2.56 -1.32
CA GLY A 92 -7.24 3.96 -1.17
C GLY A 92 -7.94 4.71 -0.04
N LYS A 93 -9.11 4.27 0.39
CA LYS A 93 -9.83 4.78 1.56
C LYS A 93 -9.73 3.77 2.70
N TYR A 94 -9.03 4.15 3.77
CA TYR A 94 -8.94 3.26 4.93
C TYR A 94 -10.31 2.99 5.55
N ASN A 95 -11.01 4.04 5.96
CA ASN A 95 -12.36 4.02 6.50
C ASN A 95 -13.04 5.37 6.23
N ARG A 96 -14.29 5.57 6.66
CA ARG A 96 -14.91 6.89 6.69
C ARG A 96 -14.10 7.84 7.56
N ILE A 97 -14.04 9.10 7.17
CA ILE A 97 -13.43 10.19 7.91
C ILE A 97 -14.44 11.31 8.08
N GLU A 98 -14.24 12.21 9.04
CA GLU A 98 -15.19 13.29 9.34
C GLU A 98 -15.54 14.13 8.10
N ARG A 99 -14.51 14.52 7.33
CA ARG A 99 -14.68 15.27 6.08
C ARG A 99 -15.38 14.50 4.96
N VAL A 100 -15.43 13.15 5.03
CA VAL A 100 -16.05 12.27 4.05
C VAL A 100 -16.78 11.13 4.77
N PRO A 101 -17.91 11.41 5.45
CA PRO A 101 -18.63 10.41 6.25
C PRO A 101 -19.23 9.28 5.40
N ASN A 102 -19.51 9.54 4.13
CA ASN A 102 -19.98 8.55 3.16
C ASN A 102 -18.83 8.11 2.24
N ALA A 103 -17.81 7.48 2.81
CA ALA A 103 -16.61 7.05 2.08
C ALA A 103 -16.90 5.95 1.03
N GLY A 104 -18.02 5.24 1.14
CA GLY A 104 -18.35 4.11 0.29
C GLY A 104 -17.48 2.88 0.62
N TRP A 105 -16.85 2.32 -0.37
CA TRP A 105 -16.02 1.12 -0.23
C TRP A 105 -14.65 1.44 0.39
N THR A 106 -14.33 0.78 1.51
CA THR A 106 -13.14 1.06 2.33
C THR A 106 -12.35 -0.19 2.65
N ALA A 107 -11.07 -0.03 2.98
CA ALA A 107 -10.19 -1.12 3.36
C ALA A 107 -10.70 -1.86 4.62
N TYR A 108 -11.03 -1.10 5.65
CA TYR A 108 -11.37 -1.62 6.96
C TYR A 108 -12.72 -2.35 7.00
N GLU A 109 -13.77 -1.74 6.43
CA GLU A 109 -15.15 -2.27 6.54
C GLU A 109 -15.49 -3.24 5.42
N SER A 110 -14.98 -3.00 4.19
CA SER A 110 -15.46 -3.74 3.01
C SER A 110 -14.66 -4.99 2.72
N VAL A 111 -13.35 -4.97 2.94
CA VAL A 111 -12.43 -6.06 2.59
C VAL A 111 -11.53 -6.50 3.75
N PHE A 112 -11.81 -6.01 4.95
CA PHE A 112 -11.18 -6.42 6.20
C PHE A 112 -9.65 -6.24 6.23
N GLN A 113 -9.14 -5.21 5.55
CA GLN A 113 -7.74 -4.77 5.67
C GLN A 113 -7.62 -3.78 6.83
N ASP A 114 -6.57 -3.92 7.64
CA ASP A 114 -6.25 -2.95 8.70
C ASP A 114 -4.81 -2.43 8.57
N PRO A 115 -4.49 -1.71 7.47
CA PRO A 115 -3.13 -1.24 7.24
C PRO A 115 -2.65 -0.20 8.26
N LYS A 116 -3.54 0.48 8.97
CA LYS A 116 -3.13 1.35 10.08
C LYS A 116 -2.44 0.56 11.18
N ILE A 117 -3.05 -0.55 11.61
CA ILE A 117 -2.42 -1.40 12.63
C ILE A 117 -1.11 -2.02 12.13
N TRP A 118 -1.00 -2.33 10.83
CA TRP A 118 0.26 -2.85 10.28
C TRP A 118 1.41 -1.83 10.42
N MET A 119 1.14 -0.56 10.11
CA MET A 119 2.10 0.53 10.29
C MET A 119 2.39 0.82 11.77
N GLN A 120 1.36 0.88 12.61
CA GLN A 120 1.50 1.11 14.05
C GLN A 120 2.32 0.02 14.75
N GLN A 121 2.16 -1.23 14.34
CA GLN A 121 2.94 -2.36 14.85
C GLN A 121 4.30 -2.54 14.15
N GLY A 122 4.64 -1.63 13.22
CA GLY A 122 5.89 -1.69 12.48
C GLY A 122 6.00 -2.91 11.56
N LYS A 123 4.89 -3.40 11.01
CA LYS A 123 4.82 -4.60 10.16
C LYS A 123 4.66 -4.28 8.67
N GLN A 124 4.95 -3.04 8.28
CA GLN A 124 5.11 -2.58 6.91
C GLN A 124 6.15 -1.47 6.88
N ASP A 125 6.96 -1.42 5.83
CA ASP A 125 7.90 -0.30 5.61
C ASP A 125 7.23 0.81 4.80
N MET A 126 6.34 0.42 3.90
CA MET A 126 5.65 1.34 2.99
C MET A 126 4.22 0.87 2.71
N ILE A 127 3.31 1.82 2.58
CA ILE A 127 1.94 1.60 2.14
C ILE A 127 1.72 2.35 0.83
N VAL A 128 1.14 1.64 -0.16
CA VAL A 128 0.80 2.19 -1.48
C VAL A 128 -0.72 2.13 -1.67
N PRO A 129 -1.51 2.98 -1.00
CA PRO A 129 -2.97 2.90 -1.09
C PRO A 129 -3.46 3.20 -2.51
N MET A 130 -4.37 2.37 -3.03
CA MET A 130 -4.94 2.46 -4.38
C MET A 130 -5.93 3.63 -4.47
N MET A 131 -5.43 4.86 -4.63
CA MET A 131 -6.20 6.09 -4.54
C MET A 131 -6.69 6.56 -5.92
N TYR A 132 -7.42 5.71 -6.63
CA TYR A 132 -7.89 5.94 -8.01
C TYR A 132 -9.19 6.78 -8.03
N TYR A 133 -9.15 7.92 -7.35
CA TYR A 133 -10.28 8.85 -7.14
C TYR A 133 -9.86 10.28 -7.44
N LEU A 134 -10.82 11.20 -7.55
CA LEU A 134 -10.58 12.64 -7.69
C LEU A 134 -11.07 13.43 -6.47
N HIS A 135 -10.52 14.61 -6.30
CA HIS A 135 -10.97 15.68 -5.40
C HIS A 135 -11.25 15.21 -3.97
N LYS A 136 -12.49 15.38 -3.50
CA LYS A 136 -12.91 15.02 -2.13
C LYS A 136 -12.72 13.55 -1.75
N ASN A 137 -12.55 12.69 -2.74
CA ASN A 137 -12.29 11.28 -2.52
C ASN A 137 -10.79 10.95 -2.55
N PHE A 138 -9.93 11.90 -2.91
CA PHE A 138 -8.48 11.75 -2.94
C PHE A 138 -7.79 12.55 -1.81
N PHE A 139 -7.84 13.87 -1.87
CA PHE A 139 -7.05 14.75 -1.01
C PHE A 139 -7.23 14.49 0.50
N PRO A 140 -8.45 14.41 1.06
CA PRO A 140 -8.61 14.14 2.49
C PRO A 140 -8.12 12.75 2.93
N PHE A 141 -8.02 11.81 1.99
CA PHE A 141 -7.50 10.48 2.30
C PHE A 141 -5.98 10.42 2.21
N VAL A 142 -5.32 11.25 1.41
CA VAL A 142 -3.86 11.46 1.51
C VAL A 142 -3.50 11.92 2.90
N ASP A 143 -4.17 12.97 3.40
CA ASP A 143 -3.99 13.48 4.78
C ASP A 143 -4.15 12.33 5.79
N ASN A 144 -5.25 11.59 5.67
CA ASN A 144 -5.56 10.51 6.60
C ASN A 144 -4.51 9.39 6.59
N TRP A 145 -3.93 9.06 5.43
CA TRP A 145 -2.86 8.08 5.33
C TRP A 145 -1.56 8.60 5.96
N VAL A 146 -1.15 9.81 5.64
CA VAL A 146 0.09 10.41 6.15
C VAL A 146 0.01 10.63 7.66
N ASP A 147 -1.10 11.18 8.18
CA ASP A 147 -1.30 11.42 9.61
C ASP A 147 -1.27 10.14 10.45
N ASN A 148 -1.55 8.98 9.85
CA ASN A 148 -1.62 7.69 10.54
C ASN A 148 -0.51 6.71 10.13
N CYS A 149 0.53 7.16 9.44
CA CYS A 149 1.59 6.29 8.93
C CYS A 149 2.57 5.80 9.98
N ASN A 150 2.55 6.37 11.18
CA ASN A 150 3.48 6.01 12.27
C ASN A 150 4.96 6.04 11.83
N GLY A 151 5.36 7.05 11.07
CA GLY A 151 6.71 7.21 10.53
C GLY A 151 7.06 6.27 9.37
N ARG A 152 6.13 5.47 8.88
CA ARG A 152 6.31 4.61 7.70
C ARG A 152 6.03 5.38 6.42
N LEU A 153 6.52 4.87 5.28
CA LEU A 153 6.33 5.56 4.01
C LEU A 153 4.90 5.41 3.49
N VAL A 154 4.33 6.52 3.04
CA VAL A 154 3.06 6.56 2.32
C VAL A 154 3.33 7.01 0.89
N VAL A 155 2.98 6.16 -0.07
CA VAL A 155 3.15 6.38 -1.51
C VAL A 155 1.79 6.25 -2.18
N PRO A 156 1.01 7.32 -2.34
CA PRO A 156 -0.30 7.24 -2.98
C PRO A 156 -0.24 6.61 -4.37
N GLY A 157 -1.08 5.60 -4.60
CA GLY A 157 -1.28 4.99 -5.90
C GLY A 157 -2.23 5.84 -6.75
N LEU A 158 -1.75 6.35 -7.87
CA LEU A 158 -2.49 7.23 -8.77
C LEU A 158 -3.07 6.44 -9.94
N GLY A 159 -4.33 6.70 -10.28
CA GLY A 159 -5.06 5.99 -11.31
C GLY A 159 -4.78 6.50 -12.72
N ALA A 160 -3.56 6.38 -13.23
CA ALA A 160 -3.22 6.79 -14.59
C ALA A 160 -4.10 6.12 -15.67
N TYR A 161 -4.57 4.89 -15.42
CA TYR A 161 -5.48 4.19 -16.34
C TYR A 161 -6.83 4.91 -16.51
N ARG A 162 -7.24 5.72 -15.50
CA ARG A 162 -8.46 6.53 -15.57
C ARG A 162 -8.41 7.63 -16.61
N MET A 163 -7.23 7.92 -17.17
CA MET A 163 -7.06 8.85 -18.27
C MET A 163 -7.58 8.28 -19.61
N ASP A 164 -7.73 6.95 -19.70
CA ASP A 164 -8.33 6.31 -20.86
C ASP A 164 -9.80 6.76 -21.01
N LYS A 165 -10.22 7.05 -22.26
CA LYS A 165 -11.60 7.44 -22.57
C LYS A 165 -12.62 6.36 -22.24
N SER A 166 -12.22 5.10 -22.30
CA SER A 166 -13.07 3.96 -21.94
C SER A 166 -13.29 3.81 -20.43
N GLU A 167 -12.48 4.51 -19.61
CA GLU A 167 -12.55 4.45 -18.15
C GLU A 167 -13.25 5.69 -17.57
N ALA A 168 -12.54 6.81 -17.46
CA ALA A 168 -13.08 8.02 -16.85
C ALA A 168 -12.60 9.31 -17.52
N ASP A 169 -11.79 9.19 -18.55
CA ASP A 169 -11.27 10.28 -19.40
C ASP A 169 -10.58 11.43 -18.63
N TRP A 170 -9.89 11.10 -17.53
CA TRP A 170 -9.17 12.10 -16.71
C TRP A 170 -8.17 12.89 -17.54
N ALA A 171 -7.99 14.16 -17.19
CA ALA A 171 -6.96 15.01 -17.76
C ALA A 171 -5.58 14.70 -17.12
N VAL A 172 -4.50 15.15 -17.76
CA VAL A 172 -3.15 15.07 -17.17
C VAL A 172 -3.09 15.83 -15.85
N ASN A 173 -3.76 16.99 -15.77
CA ASN A 173 -3.80 17.80 -14.56
C ASN A 173 -4.42 17.07 -13.37
N ASP A 174 -5.37 16.17 -13.59
CA ASP A 174 -5.93 15.37 -12.49
C ASP A 174 -4.84 14.52 -11.81
N ILE A 175 -3.85 14.03 -12.57
CA ILE A 175 -2.73 13.26 -12.04
C ILE A 175 -1.66 14.19 -11.44
N THR A 176 -1.34 15.30 -12.11
CA THR A 176 -0.28 16.22 -11.62
C THR A 176 -0.69 16.91 -10.34
N ASP A 177 -1.93 17.35 -10.20
CA ASP A 177 -2.46 17.92 -8.95
C ASP A 177 -2.38 16.92 -7.79
N GLN A 178 -2.58 15.64 -8.07
CA GLN A 178 -2.43 14.56 -7.08
C GLN A 178 -0.97 14.39 -6.65
N ILE A 179 -0.01 14.49 -7.59
CA ILE A 179 1.43 14.45 -7.27
C ILE A 179 1.81 15.64 -6.39
N ASP A 180 1.41 16.84 -6.79
CA ASP A 180 1.72 18.08 -6.06
C ASP A 180 1.15 18.03 -4.64
N TYR A 181 -0.10 17.63 -4.50
CA TYR A 181 -0.74 17.51 -3.18
C TYR A 181 -0.06 16.43 -2.32
N SER A 182 0.24 15.27 -2.90
CA SER A 182 0.92 14.19 -2.17
C SER A 182 2.28 14.64 -1.64
N ARG A 183 3.06 15.38 -2.44
CA ARG A 183 4.34 15.96 -2.03
C ARG A 183 4.17 17.02 -0.95
N TYR A 184 3.20 17.91 -1.14
CA TYR A 184 2.91 19.00 -0.18
C TYR A 184 2.53 18.45 1.20
N TYR A 185 1.74 17.37 1.26
CA TYR A 185 1.25 16.82 2.52
C TYR A 185 2.23 15.82 3.17
N GLY A 186 3.34 15.51 2.55
CA GLY A 186 4.38 14.65 3.12
C GLY A 186 4.33 13.18 2.68
N GLY A 187 3.69 12.91 1.54
CA GLY A 187 3.82 11.62 0.87
C GLY A 187 5.26 11.37 0.41
N ALA A 188 5.72 10.15 0.55
CA ALA A 188 7.10 9.74 0.24
C ALA A 188 7.36 9.55 -1.28
N GLY A 189 6.34 9.64 -2.10
CA GLY A 189 6.38 9.48 -3.54
C GLY A 189 5.00 9.17 -4.11
N CYS A 190 4.92 8.76 -5.36
CA CYS A 190 3.69 8.31 -6.01
C CYS A 190 3.94 7.04 -6.83
N ALA A 191 2.95 6.15 -6.87
CA ALA A 191 2.93 4.97 -7.73
C ALA A 191 1.84 5.13 -8.80
N PHE A 192 2.11 4.73 -10.04
CA PHE A 192 1.17 4.92 -11.14
C PHE A 192 0.56 3.59 -11.59
N PHE A 193 -0.74 3.45 -11.47
CA PHE A 193 -1.45 2.32 -12.04
C PHE A 193 -2.17 2.76 -13.33
N ARG A 194 -1.74 2.28 -14.47
CA ARG A 194 -0.72 1.26 -14.68
C ARG A 194 0.40 1.77 -15.60
N CYS A 195 1.49 1.00 -15.63
CA CYS A 195 2.71 1.28 -16.38
C CYS A 195 2.46 1.65 -17.86
N GLY A 196 1.59 0.91 -18.57
CA GLY A 196 1.29 1.17 -19.97
C GLY A 196 0.80 2.60 -20.25
N ASN A 197 -0.06 3.15 -19.41
CA ASN A 197 -0.57 4.52 -19.58
C ASN A 197 0.52 5.58 -19.45
N VAL A 198 1.55 5.30 -18.66
CA VAL A 198 2.75 6.17 -18.58
C VAL A 198 3.63 5.96 -19.81
N LEU A 199 4.01 4.71 -20.14
CA LEU A 199 4.97 4.40 -21.22
C LEU A 199 4.44 4.78 -22.61
N TYR A 200 3.14 4.62 -22.86
CA TYR A 200 2.52 5.04 -24.11
C TYR A 200 2.25 6.55 -24.20
N ASN A 201 2.63 7.28 -23.15
CA ASN A 201 2.49 8.73 -23.08
C ASN A 201 1.03 9.19 -23.23
N ASP A 202 0.11 8.49 -22.61
CA ASP A 202 -1.31 8.82 -22.67
C ASP A 202 -1.54 10.29 -22.29
N LYS A 203 -2.19 11.04 -23.18
CA LYS A 203 -2.41 12.50 -23.05
C LYS A 203 -1.16 13.31 -22.68
N GLY A 204 0.05 12.80 -22.96
CA GLY A 204 1.30 13.48 -22.66
C GLY A 204 1.84 13.25 -21.24
N LEU A 205 1.28 12.30 -20.47
CA LEU A 205 1.67 12.05 -19.07
C LEU A 205 3.16 11.73 -18.93
N TYR A 206 3.71 10.84 -19.77
CA TYR A 206 5.14 10.51 -19.70
C TYR A 206 6.03 11.75 -19.88
N LYS A 207 5.70 12.58 -20.88
CA LYS A 207 6.44 13.81 -21.15
C LYS A 207 6.38 14.74 -19.94
N GLU A 208 5.21 14.93 -19.36
CA GLU A 208 5.02 15.78 -18.18
C GLU A 208 5.82 15.27 -16.98
N LEU A 209 5.77 13.97 -16.72
CA LEU A 209 6.54 13.36 -15.64
C LEU A 209 8.04 13.53 -15.84
N ARG A 210 8.56 13.22 -17.03
CA ARG A 210 9.99 13.28 -17.36
C ARG A 210 10.54 14.72 -17.32
N ASP A 211 9.83 15.67 -17.92
CA ASP A 211 10.34 17.01 -18.16
C ASP A 211 10.16 17.93 -16.94
N ASN A 212 9.15 17.68 -16.11
CA ASN A 212 8.78 18.53 -14.97
C ASN A 212 8.91 17.82 -13.64
N TYR A 213 8.12 16.75 -13.38
CA TYR A 213 7.97 16.18 -12.05
C TYR A 213 9.15 15.31 -11.59
N TYR A 214 9.78 14.59 -12.51
CA TYR A 214 10.90 13.67 -12.26
C TYR A 214 12.12 13.99 -13.15
N LYS A 215 12.30 15.25 -13.48
CA LYS A 215 13.45 15.75 -14.26
C LYS A 215 14.78 15.45 -13.58
N TYR A 216 14.80 15.50 -12.29
CA TYR A 216 15.97 15.23 -11.46
C TYR A 216 15.74 13.99 -10.59
N PRO A 217 16.81 13.22 -10.29
CA PRO A 217 16.71 12.11 -9.32
C PRO A 217 16.21 12.63 -7.97
N ALA A 218 15.25 11.92 -7.38
CA ALA A 218 14.79 12.20 -6.03
C ALA A 218 15.69 11.51 -5.00
N GLN A 219 15.89 12.14 -3.85
CA GLN A 219 16.43 11.45 -2.69
C GLN A 219 15.40 10.47 -2.17
N LEU A 220 15.84 9.23 -1.89
CA LEU A 220 15.02 8.28 -1.18
C LEU A 220 14.87 8.72 0.28
N PRO A 221 13.67 8.67 0.86
CA PRO A 221 13.49 8.98 2.26
C PRO A 221 14.23 7.96 3.13
N PRO A 222 14.85 8.40 4.25
CA PRO A 222 15.56 7.50 5.13
C PRO A 222 14.60 6.52 5.82
N LEU A 223 15.03 5.24 5.93
CA LEU A 223 14.28 4.19 6.62
C LEU A 223 14.76 4.09 8.08
N THR A 224 14.52 5.13 8.86
CA THR A 224 15.08 5.30 10.22
C THR A 224 14.67 4.18 11.19
N TRP A 225 13.57 3.49 10.93
CA TRP A 225 13.14 2.33 11.73
C TRP A 225 13.94 1.04 11.43
N LEU A 226 14.71 1.00 10.32
CA LEU A 226 15.60 -0.12 9.99
C LEU A 226 17.00 0.16 10.49
N ASN A 227 17.47 1.38 10.33
CA ASN A 227 18.77 1.85 10.83
C ASN A 227 18.73 3.38 10.99
N ASP A 228 19.00 3.87 12.18
CA ASP A 228 19.05 5.30 12.53
C ASP A 228 20.49 5.87 12.56
N SER A 229 21.49 5.01 12.27
CA SER A 229 22.89 5.48 12.20
C SER A 229 23.09 6.41 11.01
N VAL A 230 23.66 7.58 11.29
CA VAL A 230 24.10 8.49 10.23
C VAL A 230 25.39 7.95 9.61
N PRO A 231 25.45 7.77 8.28
CA PRO A 231 26.69 7.39 7.62
C PRO A 231 27.83 8.36 7.97
N ALA A 232 29.03 7.85 8.12
CA ALA A 232 30.20 8.70 8.28
C ALA A 232 30.34 9.65 7.07
N ALA A 233 30.79 10.87 7.31
CA ALA A 233 31.05 11.80 6.22
C ALA A 233 32.08 11.17 5.24
N PRO A 234 31.89 11.36 3.93
CA PRO A 234 32.86 10.84 2.96
C PRO A 234 34.25 11.44 3.23
N GLU A 235 35.25 10.59 3.39
CA GLU A 235 36.63 11.03 3.51
C GLU A 235 37.17 11.45 2.13
N GLY A 236 37.92 12.54 2.06
CA GLY A 236 38.69 12.91 0.87
C GLY A 236 37.96 13.77 -0.18
N ILE A 237 36.79 14.31 0.09
CA ILE A 237 36.22 15.40 -0.75
C ILE A 237 36.95 16.71 -0.39
N LYS A 238 37.90 17.10 -1.25
CA LYS A 238 38.54 18.42 -1.22
C LYS A 238 37.81 19.35 -2.16
#